data_347618450fb26f1637f38cb85899ffd6
#
_entry.id   347618450fb26f1637f38cb85899ffd6
#
_cell.length_a   1.000
_cell.length_b   1.000
_cell.length_c   1.000
_cell.angle_alpha   90.00
_cell.angle_beta   90.00
_cell.angle_gamma   90.00
#
_symmetry.space_group_name_H-M   'P 1'
#
loop_
_entity.id
_entity.type
_entity.pdbx_description
1 polymer ?
#
loop_
_entity_poly.entity_id
_entity_poly.type
_entity_poly.pdbx_seq_one_letter_code
_entity_poly.pdbx_strand_id
1 'polypeptide(L)'
;MKGKGVKELDGQDAFKLYDTYGFPLDLTKEILEEKGYTVNEEAFQTCMNEQKEKARSARKTTNYMGADVTVYESIDPSVTSTFVGYETQECDSKITVMTTDTELTEALTDGQAGTIFVDETPFYATGGGQHADSGVITCKDGEFIVEDVVKMLGGKIGHIGHVTKGMFKVGDTVTLSVNKAQRADTAKGHSATHLLQKSLRTVLGNHVEQSGSYVDKDRLRFDFSHFQALTAEELAEVEKMVNEKIAEDLTVSTEIMSVDEAKNTGAMALFGEKYGDKVRVVTMGDFSKEFCAGTHVPHTGVIKAFKIISETGVAAGIRRIEALTGDGVMKYYLDEEKTLHEAAKAAKVEPHKLAEKIQSMLDEIKALSAENEKLKDQIAKSEVADVMDQVVEAGDYKVLPVSVKDVDMNALRTLGDDLKLSLIHISEPTRRS
;
A
#
# COMPACT_ATOMS: atom_id res chain seq x y z
N MET A 1 24.18 -19.64 24.61
CA MET A 1 24.10 -21.09 24.35
C MET A 1 25.45 -21.81 24.61
N LYS A 2 26.58 -21.41 24.02
CA LYS A 2 27.88 -22.09 24.23
C LYS A 2 28.37 -22.18 25.67
N GLY A 3 27.83 -21.43 26.64
CA GLY A 3 28.24 -21.44 28.05
C GLY A 3 27.31 -22.20 29.00
N LYS A 4 26.14 -22.70 28.56
CA LYS A 4 25.12 -23.32 29.41
C LYS A 4 24.81 -24.78 29.08
N GLY A 5 25.44 -25.38 28.05
CA GLY A 5 25.18 -26.77 27.62
C GLY A 5 23.80 -27.01 27.05
N VAL A 6 23.03 -25.97 26.76
CA VAL A 6 21.66 -26.05 26.19
C VAL A 6 21.76 -26.15 24.68
N LYS A 7 21.14 -27.18 24.10
CA LYS A 7 21.12 -27.43 22.65
C LYS A 7 19.86 -26.89 21.93
N GLU A 8 18.93 -26.32 22.67
CA GLU A 8 17.67 -25.78 22.15
C GLU A 8 17.55 -24.28 22.48
N LEU A 9 17.20 -23.46 21.49
CA LEU A 9 16.87 -22.05 21.70
C LEU A 9 15.45 -21.96 22.26
N ASP A 10 15.29 -21.18 23.33
CA ASP A 10 13.97 -20.91 23.91
C ASP A 10 13.08 -20.18 22.88
N GLY A 11 11.80 -20.60 22.82
CA GLY A 11 10.81 -19.97 21.93
C GLY A 11 10.59 -18.48 22.19
N GLN A 12 10.76 -18.00 23.43
CA GLN A 12 10.71 -16.57 23.76
C GLN A 12 11.87 -15.79 23.13
N ASP A 13 13.07 -16.34 23.13
CA ASP A 13 14.23 -15.72 22.49
C ASP A 13 14.08 -15.73 20.97
N ALA A 14 13.57 -16.81 20.39
CA ALA A 14 13.25 -16.90 18.97
C ALA A 14 12.14 -15.91 18.58
N PHE A 15 11.12 -15.77 19.43
CA PHE A 15 10.03 -14.79 19.23
C PHE A 15 10.55 -13.35 19.31
N LYS A 16 11.47 -13.05 20.22
CA LYS A 16 12.11 -11.73 20.30
C LYS A 16 12.93 -11.40 19.05
N LEU A 17 13.63 -12.39 18.50
CA LEU A 17 14.34 -12.22 17.22
C LEU A 17 13.36 -11.88 16.08
N TYR A 18 12.22 -12.56 16.04
CA TYR A 18 11.17 -12.31 15.05
C TYR A 18 10.49 -10.95 15.23
N ASP A 19 9.96 -10.69 16.44
CA ASP A 19 9.10 -9.52 16.72
C ASP A 19 9.89 -8.21 16.80
N THR A 20 11.05 -8.22 17.45
CA THR A 20 11.83 -7.00 17.71
C THR A 20 12.84 -6.70 16.61
N TYR A 21 13.44 -7.74 16.03
CA TYR A 21 14.54 -7.59 15.07
C TYR A 21 14.14 -8.00 13.64
N GLY A 22 12.89 -8.43 13.42
CA GLY A 22 12.40 -8.81 12.09
C GLY A 22 13.07 -10.07 11.52
N PHE A 23 13.63 -10.93 12.37
CA PHE A 23 14.40 -12.10 11.95
C PHE A 23 13.50 -13.34 11.85
N PRO A 24 13.24 -13.88 10.63
CA PRO A 24 12.30 -14.98 10.43
C PRO A 24 12.65 -16.24 11.20
N LEU A 25 11.62 -16.98 11.68
CA LEU A 25 11.82 -18.23 12.41
C LEU A 25 12.57 -19.27 11.58
N ASP A 26 12.24 -19.39 10.29
CA ASP A 26 12.87 -20.36 9.40
C ASP A 26 14.37 -20.10 9.24
N LEU A 27 14.76 -18.85 9.10
CA LEU A 27 16.17 -18.46 9.04
C LEU A 27 16.88 -18.70 10.39
N THR A 28 16.16 -18.48 11.51
CA THR A 28 16.66 -18.83 12.86
C THR A 28 16.91 -20.33 12.97
N LYS A 29 16.00 -21.17 12.45
CA LYS A 29 16.14 -22.63 12.44
C LYS A 29 17.33 -23.07 11.60
N GLU A 30 17.45 -22.59 10.37
CA GLU A 30 18.54 -22.91 9.44
C GLU A 30 19.91 -22.63 10.05
N ILE A 31 20.10 -21.42 10.61
CA ILE A 31 21.38 -21.03 11.25
C ILE A 31 21.68 -21.86 12.50
N LEU A 32 20.65 -22.27 13.25
CA LEU A 32 20.83 -23.10 14.44
C LEU A 32 21.14 -24.55 14.09
N GLU A 33 20.47 -25.11 13.07
CA GLU A 33 20.70 -26.46 12.56
C GLU A 33 22.14 -26.64 12.03
N GLU A 34 22.67 -25.67 11.29
CA GLU A 34 24.07 -25.64 10.85
C GLU A 34 25.06 -25.73 12.02
N LYS A 35 24.67 -25.30 13.21
CA LYS A 35 25.48 -25.29 14.43
C LYS A 35 25.14 -26.42 15.40
N GLY A 36 24.22 -27.34 15.01
CA GLY A 36 23.79 -28.47 15.81
C GLY A 36 22.87 -28.09 16.98
N TYR A 37 22.09 -27.01 16.83
CA TYR A 37 21.08 -26.54 17.79
C TYR A 37 19.68 -26.63 17.17
N THR A 38 18.64 -26.63 18.03
CA THR A 38 17.22 -26.60 17.65
C THR A 38 16.51 -25.39 18.25
N VAL A 39 15.26 -25.16 17.84
CA VAL A 39 14.38 -24.12 18.39
C VAL A 39 13.16 -24.76 19.03
N ASN A 40 12.69 -24.26 20.15
CA ASN A 40 11.40 -24.63 20.73
C ASN A 40 10.27 -23.93 20.00
N GLU A 41 9.72 -24.60 18.96
CA GLU A 41 8.68 -24.04 18.10
C GLU A 41 7.32 -23.91 18.83
N GLU A 42 7.01 -24.80 19.77
CA GLU A 42 5.76 -24.72 20.54
C GLU A 42 5.74 -23.47 21.42
N ALA A 43 6.85 -23.19 22.09
CA ALA A 43 6.97 -21.98 22.89
C ALA A 43 6.97 -20.70 22.03
N PHE A 44 7.57 -20.72 20.85
CA PHE A 44 7.48 -19.64 19.88
C PHE A 44 6.03 -19.39 19.43
N GLN A 45 5.31 -20.45 19.09
CA GLN A 45 3.90 -20.35 18.65
C GLN A 45 3.00 -19.84 19.77
N THR A 46 3.28 -20.21 21.02
CA THR A 46 2.57 -19.70 22.19
C THR A 46 2.76 -18.17 22.32
N CYS A 47 4.00 -17.66 22.21
CA CYS A 47 4.28 -16.23 22.23
C CYS A 47 3.61 -15.48 21.08
N MET A 48 3.58 -16.07 19.87
CA MET A 48 2.87 -15.52 18.71
C MET A 48 1.37 -15.40 18.95
N ASN A 49 0.75 -16.39 19.58
CA ASN A 49 -0.68 -16.40 19.89
C ASN A 49 -1.00 -15.37 20.98
N GLU A 50 -0.18 -15.27 22.03
CA GLU A 50 -0.34 -14.26 23.08
C GLU A 50 -0.22 -12.84 22.52
N GLN A 51 0.70 -12.58 21.59
CA GLN A 51 0.81 -11.28 20.94
C GLN A 51 -0.42 -10.98 20.08
N LYS A 52 -0.92 -11.96 19.30
CA LYS A 52 -2.15 -11.81 18.53
C LYS A 52 -3.35 -11.50 19.43
N GLU A 53 -3.46 -12.15 20.60
CA GLU A 53 -4.52 -11.88 21.57
C GLU A 53 -4.37 -10.49 22.20
N LYS A 54 -3.15 -10.09 22.59
CA LYS A 54 -2.88 -8.73 23.08
C LYS A 54 -3.19 -7.67 22.02
N ALA A 55 -2.82 -7.90 20.76
CA ALA A 55 -3.15 -6.99 19.66
C ALA A 55 -4.66 -6.93 19.39
N ARG A 56 -5.41 -8.04 19.56
CA ARG A 56 -6.87 -8.07 19.47
C ARG A 56 -7.52 -7.34 20.64
N SER A 57 -7.05 -7.55 21.86
CA SER A 57 -7.61 -6.89 23.07
C SER A 57 -7.21 -5.42 23.17
N ALA A 58 -6.10 -4.99 22.57
CA ALA A 58 -5.70 -3.59 22.49
C ALA A 58 -6.46 -2.80 21.40
N ARG A 59 -7.14 -3.47 20.47
CA ARG A 59 -8.11 -2.80 19.58
C ARG A 59 -9.29 -2.39 20.43
N LYS A 60 -9.47 -1.06 20.60
CA LYS A 60 -10.64 -0.50 21.23
C LYS A 60 -11.90 -1.07 20.60
N THR A 61 -12.93 -1.29 21.41
CA THR A 61 -14.28 -1.78 21.05
C THR A 61 -15.08 -0.79 20.19
N THR A 62 -14.43 -0.02 19.33
CA THR A 62 -15.08 0.93 18.42
C THR A 62 -14.91 0.45 16.99
N ASN A 63 -15.96 0.55 16.18
CA ASN A 63 -15.89 0.36 14.75
C ASN A 63 -15.13 1.53 14.08
N TYR A 64 -14.91 1.46 12.76
CA TYR A 64 -14.24 2.51 11.97
C TYR A 64 -14.89 3.90 12.12
N MET A 65 -16.20 3.96 12.42
CA MET A 65 -16.99 5.20 12.65
C MET A 65 -17.03 5.65 14.12
N GLY A 66 -16.38 4.91 15.04
CA GLY A 66 -16.30 5.27 16.46
C GLY A 66 -17.47 4.79 17.33
N ALA A 67 -18.44 4.04 16.77
CA ALA A 67 -19.56 3.48 17.54
C ALA A 67 -19.10 2.40 18.54
N ASP A 68 -19.78 2.29 19.67
CA ASP A 68 -19.49 1.27 20.67
C ASP A 68 -19.99 -0.11 20.17
N VAL A 69 -19.08 -1.03 19.91
CA VAL A 69 -19.39 -2.39 19.41
C VAL A 69 -20.24 -3.19 20.39
N THR A 70 -20.26 -2.81 21.67
CA THR A 70 -21.05 -3.48 22.71
C THR A 70 -22.56 -3.37 22.48
N VAL A 71 -23.04 -2.34 21.78
CA VAL A 71 -24.45 -2.18 21.42
C VAL A 71 -24.94 -3.36 20.58
N TYR A 72 -24.12 -3.85 19.67
CA TYR A 72 -24.46 -4.96 18.77
C TYR A 72 -24.54 -6.30 19.49
N GLU A 73 -23.87 -6.46 20.63
CA GLU A 73 -23.95 -7.65 21.48
C GLU A 73 -25.31 -7.80 22.16
N SER A 74 -26.04 -6.69 22.30
CA SER A 74 -27.40 -6.68 22.88
C SER A 74 -28.50 -7.09 21.89
N ILE A 75 -28.18 -7.22 20.59
CA ILE A 75 -29.12 -7.65 19.55
C ILE A 75 -29.45 -9.13 19.74
N ASP A 76 -30.74 -9.47 19.71
CA ASP A 76 -31.22 -10.85 19.82
C ASP A 76 -30.42 -11.79 18.88
N PRO A 77 -29.87 -12.90 19.38
CA PRO A 77 -29.13 -13.87 18.56
C PRO A 77 -29.93 -14.47 17.40
N SER A 78 -31.26 -14.48 17.47
CA SER A 78 -32.12 -14.98 16.38
C SER A 78 -32.19 -14.05 15.18
N VAL A 79 -31.80 -12.79 15.32
CA VAL A 79 -31.75 -11.83 14.20
C VAL A 79 -30.62 -12.24 13.26
N THR A 80 -30.96 -12.47 11.99
CA THR A 80 -30.04 -12.79 10.91
C THR A 80 -30.38 -11.99 9.68
N SER A 81 -29.44 -11.81 8.76
CA SER A 81 -29.66 -11.17 7.46
C SER A 81 -29.23 -12.11 6.35
N THR A 82 -30.04 -12.22 5.30
CA THR A 82 -29.70 -12.97 4.10
C THR A 82 -29.09 -12.03 3.07
N PHE A 83 -27.88 -12.35 2.60
CA PHE A 83 -27.24 -11.59 1.52
C PHE A 83 -27.74 -12.06 0.15
N VAL A 84 -28.39 -11.18 -0.60
CA VAL A 84 -28.95 -11.45 -1.95
C VAL A 84 -28.18 -10.70 -3.05
N GLY A 85 -27.10 -10.00 -2.70
CA GLY A 85 -26.37 -9.08 -3.57
C GLY A 85 -25.51 -9.73 -4.67
N TYR A 86 -25.50 -11.05 -4.79
CA TYR A 86 -24.95 -11.74 -5.97
C TYR A 86 -25.94 -11.70 -7.16
N GLU A 87 -27.24 -11.66 -6.88
CA GLU A 87 -28.31 -11.77 -7.89
C GLU A 87 -28.92 -10.41 -8.20
N THR A 88 -29.06 -9.56 -7.16
CA THR A 88 -29.68 -8.23 -7.30
C THR A 88 -28.90 -7.15 -6.59
N GLN A 89 -28.99 -5.92 -7.05
CA GLN A 89 -28.42 -4.72 -6.41
C GLN A 89 -29.52 -3.85 -5.78
N GLU A 90 -30.77 -4.31 -5.80
CA GLU A 90 -31.90 -3.65 -5.19
C GLU A 90 -32.91 -4.70 -4.71
N CYS A 91 -33.44 -4.54 -3.51
CA CYS A 91 -34.51 -5.38 -2.99
C CYS A 91 -35.35 -4.64 -1.96
N ASP A 92 -36.59 -5.08 -1.81
CA ASP A 92 -37.44 -4.70 -0.68
C ASP A 92 -37.16 -5.63 0.51
N SER A 93 -37.10 -5.06 1.70
CA SER A 93 -36.85 -5.82 2.92
C SER A 93 -37.54 -5.17 4.11
N LYS A 94 -37.53 -5.86 5.26
CA LYS A 94 -38.11 -5.37 6.51
C LYS A 94 -37.02 -5.02 7.51
N ILE A 95 -37.15 -3.86 8.16
CA ILE A 95 -36.25 -3.48 9.27
C ILE A 95 -36.53 -4.37 10.47
N THR A 96 -35.51 -5.09 10.93
CA THR A 96 -35.61 -6.00 12.08
C THR A 96 -35.12 -5.35 13.37
N VAL A 97 -34.03 -4.59 13.29
CA VAL A 97 -33.42 -3.90 14.44
C VAL A 97 -32.80 -2.60 13.94
N MET A 98 -32.79 -1.60 14.79
CA MET A 98 -32.01 -0.37 14.61
C MET A 98 -31.23 -0.04 15.87
N THR A 99 -30.09 0.60 15.70
CA THR A 99 -29.27 1.12 16.80
C THR A 99 -28.86 2.56 16.54
N THR A 100 -28.69 3.33 17.58
CA THR A 100 -27.80 4.50 17.59
C THR A 100 -26.37 4.04 17.86
N ASP A 101 -25.44 4.97 18.07
CA ASP A 101 -24.07 4.63 18.45
C ASP A 101 -23.97 3.97 19.84
N THR A 102 -24.99 4.12 20.69
CA THR A 102 -24.94 3.73 22.12
C THR A 102 -26.03 2.78 22.55
N GLU A 103 -27.15 2.67 21.83
CA GLU A 103 -28.32 1.90 22.28
C GLU A 103 -29.18 1.35 21.12
N LEU A 104 -29.98 0.34 21.42
CA LEU A 104 -31.07 -0.11 20.54
C LEU A 104 -32.13 0.98 20.48
N THR A 105 -32.73 1.21 19.31
CA THR A 105 -33.78 2.21 19.11
C THR A 105 -34.92 1.67 18.28
N GLU A 106 -36.14 2.14 18.58
CA GLU A 106 -37.34 1.82 17.80
C GLU A 106 -37.50 2.72 16.56
N ALA A 107 -36.79 3.87 16.52
CA ALA A 107 -36.88 4.81 15.42
C ALA A 107 -35.57 5.59 15.23
N LEU A 108 -35.27 5.93 13.97
CA LEU A 108 -34.26 6.91 13.59
C LEU A 108 -34.93 8.04 12.80
N THR A 109 -34.60 9.28 13.14
CA THR A 109 -35.20 10.48 12.55
C THR A 109 -34.16 11.32 11.81
N ASP A 110 -34.66 12.31 11.09
CA ASP A 110 -33.84 13.23 10.26
C ASP A 110 -32.58 13.73 10.98
N GLY A 111 -31.43 13.61 10.32
CA GLY A 111 -30.10 13.96 10.84
C GLY A 111 -29.47 12.95 11.80
N GLN A 112 -30.17 11.90 12.23
CA GLN A 112 -29.61 10.90 13.14
C GLN A 112 -28.75 9.88 12.41
N ALA A 113 -27.58 9.61 12.98
CA ALA A 113 -26.73 8.48 12.61
C ALA A 113 -27.18 7.20 13.33
N GLY A 114 -26.94 6.05 12.71
CA GLY A 114 -27.26 4.76 13.31
C GLY A 114 -26.95 3.58 12.40
N THR A 115 -27.36 2.40 12.85
CA THR A 115 -27.22 1.16 12.08
C THR A 115 -28.60 0.52 11.89
N ILE A 116 -28.92 0.17 10.66
CA ILE A 116 -30.16 -0.52 10.28
C ILE A 116 -29.84 -1.98 9.94
N PHE A 117 -30.59 -2.92 10.54
CA PHE A 117 -30.56 -4.35 10.23
C PHE A 117 -31.87 -4.75 9.54
N VAL A 118 -31.76 -5.59 8.54
CA VAL A 118 -32.88 -6.05 7.72
C VAL A 118 -32.85 -7.56 7.50
N ASP A 119 -34.01 -8.13 7.08
CA ASP A 119 -34.11 -9.58 6.81
C ASP A 119 -33.26 -9.98 5.57
N GLU A 120 -33.34 -9.22 4.48
CA GLU A 120 -32.61 -9.46 3.24
C GLU A 120 -31.89 -8.20 2.79
N THR A 121 -30.65 -8.34 2.31
CA THR A 121 -29.86 -7.19 1.86
C THR A 121 -29.05 -7.48 0.59
N PRO A 122 -29.03 -6.54 -0.37
CA PRO A 122 -28.14 -6.60 -1.53
C PRO A 122 -26.74 -6.04 -1.22
N PHE A 123 -26.55 -5.41 -0.04
CA PHE A 123 -25.30 -4.77 0.33
C PHE A 123 -24.23 -5.77 0.78
N TYR A 124 -23.11 -5.75 0.11
CA TYR A 124 -21.92 -6.53 0.52
C TYR A 124 -21.28 -5.89 1.76
N ALA A 125 -21.12 -6.64 2.82
CA ALA A 125 -20.39 -6.22 4.00
C ALA A 125 -18.88 -6.44 3.81
N THR A 126 -18.05 -5.56 4.37
CA THR A 126 -16.59 -5.69 4.35
C THR A 126 -16.14 -7.10 4.72
N GLY A 127 -15.40 -7.75 3.82
CA GLY A 127 -14.90 -9.11 4.03
C GLY A 127 -14.05 -9.60 2.86
N GLY A 128 -13.14 -10.56 3.13
CA GLY A 128 -12.29 -11.15 2.09
C GLY A 128 -11.40 -10.13 1.36
N GLY A 129 -11.04 -9.02 2.01
CA GLY A 129 -10.28 -7.93 1.39
C GLY A 129 -11.11 -6.94 0.57
N GLN A 130 -12.39 -7.22 0.29
CA GLN A 130 -13.29 -6.30 -0.38
C GLN A 130 -13.93 -5.34 0.61
N HIS A 131 -13.88 -4.04 0.32
CA HIS A 131 -14.58 -3.00 1.06
C HIS A 131 -16.09 -3.09 0.86
N ALA A 132 -16.84 -2.63 1.86
CA ALA A 132 -18.30 -2.63 1.84
C ALA A 132 -18.89 -1.76 0.71
N ASP A 133 -20.13 -2.06 0.38
CA ASP A 133 -20.92 -1.20 -0.49
C ASP A 133 -21.39 0.04 0.23
N SER A 134 -21.65 1.08 -0.53
CA SER A 134 -22.47 2.21 -0.12
C SER A 134 -23.77 2.24 -0.94
N GLY A 135 -24.72 3.08 -0.53
CA GLY A 135 -25.97 3.26 -1.25
C GLY A 135 -27.03 3.92 -0.38
N VAL A 136 -28.28 3.60 -0.64
CA VAL A 136 -29.41 4.23 0.05
C VAL A 136 -30.44 3.18 0.49
N ILE A 137 -31.06 3.43 1.63
CA ILE A 137 -32.26 2.72 2.09
C ILE A 137 -33.39 3.75 2.09
N THR A 138 -34.49 3.44 1.41
CA THR A 138 -35.63 4.34 1.31
C THR A 138 -36.92 3.70 1.83
N CYS A 139 -37.78 4.51 2.41
CA CYS A 139 -39.16 4.18 2.70
C CYS A 139 -40.07 5.26 2.11
N LYS A 140 -41.40 5.16 2.33
CA LYS A 140 -42.38 6.09 1.74
C LYS A 140 -42.03 7.58 1.93
N ASP A 141 -41.52 7.93 3.11
CA ASP A 141 -41.27 9.33 3.51
C ASP A 141 -39.85 9.54 4.05
N GLY A 142 -38.94 8.55 3.91
CA GLY A 142 -37.62 8.57 4.50
C GLY A 142 -36.51 8.13 3.53
N GLU A 143 -35.32 8.69 3.76
CA GLU A 143 -34.07 8.33 3.08
C GLU A 143 -32.94 8.20 4.10
N PHE A 144 -32.21 7.09 4.03
CA PHE A 144 -31.05 6.79 4.85
C PHE A 144 -29.86 6.50 3.92
N ILE A 145 -28.77 7.25 4.08
CA ILE A 145 -27.53 7.02 3.34
C ILE A 145 -26.72 5.94 4.06
N VAL A 146 -26.40 4.87 3.31
CA VAL A 146 -25.50 3.81 3.78
C VAL A 146 -24.07 4.16 3.39
N GLU A 147 -23.22 4.33 4.40
CA GLU A 147 -21.81 4.71 4.27
C GLU A 147 -20.89 3.51 4.43
N ASP A 148 -21.26 2.55 5.28
CA ASP A 148 -20.51 1.32 5.52
C ASP A 148 -21.47 0.16 5.84
N VAL A 149 -21.00 -1.08 5.60
CA VAL A 149 -21.76 -2.29 5.89
C VAL A 149 -20.86 -3.29 6.61
N VAL A 150 -21.29 -3.74 7.78
CA VAL A 150 -20.52 -4.64 8.64
C VAL A 150 -21.22 -5.98 8.82
N LYS A 151 -20.44 -7.06 8.80
CA LYS A 151 -20.92 -8.41 9.11
C LYS A 151 -20.53 -8.77 10.54
N MET A 152 -21.53 -9.19 11.31
CA MET A 152 -21.36 -9.56 12.71
C MET A 152 -21.55 -11.05 12.95
N LEU A 153 -21.16 -11.50 14.12
CA LEU A 153 -21.39 -12.87 14.56
C LEU A 153 -22.89 -13.20 14.50
N GLY A 154 -23.21 -14.44 14.14
CA GLY A 154 -24.59 -14.91 14.01
C GLY A 154 -25.26 -14.51 12.68
N GLY A 155 -24.50 -14.04 11.68
CA GLY A 155 -25.03 -13.77 10.33
C GLY A 155 -25.79 -12.44 10.20
N LYS A 156 -25.61 -11.52 11.16
CA LYS A 156 -26.20 -10.17 11.12
C LYS A 156 -25.41 -9.28 10.16
N ILE A 157 -26.12 -8.49 9.34
CA ILE A 157 -25.52 -7.49 8.45
C ILE A 157 -26.09 -6.12 8.84
N GLY A 158 -25.24 -5.22 9.35
CA GLY A 158 -25.60 -3.88 9.78
C GLY A 158 -25.21 -2.84 8.74
N HIS A 159 -26.17 -1.98 8.38
CA HIS A 159 -25.99 -0.87 7.45
C HIS A 159 -25.77 0.40 8.26
N ILE A 160 -24.54 0.89 8.29
CA ILE A 160 -24.12 2.07 9.05
C ILE A 160 -24.29 3.30 8.17
N GLY A 161 -24.87 4.37 8.74
CA GLY A 161 -25.09 5.61 8.03
C GLY A 161 -25.95 6.60 8.81
N HIS A 162 -26.68 7.45 8.10
CA HIS A 162 -27.51 8.47 8.70
C HIS A 162 -28.79 8.75 7.90
N VAL A 163 -29.83 9.21 8.59
CA VAL A 163 -31.08 9.63 7.97
C VAL A 163 -30.89 11.03 7.38
N THR A 164 -31.10 11.17 6.08
CA THR A 164 -31.06 12.48 5.38
C THR A 164 -32.43 13.12 5.28
N LYS A 165 -33.48 12.33 5.45
CA LYS A 165 -34.86 12.79 5.36
C LYS A 165 -35.81 11.84 6.07
N GLY A 166 -36.76 12.37 6.82
CA GLY A 166 -37.89 11.65 7.35
C GLY A 166 -37.58 10.79 8.57
N MET A 167 -38.16 9.59 8.63
CA MET A 167 -38.05 8.71 9.80
C MET A 167 -38.19 7.24 9.38
N PHE A 168 -37.43 6.39 10.06
CA PHE A 168 -37.48 4.92 9.95
C PHE A 168 -37.88 4.31 11.30
N LYS A 169 -38.67 3.24 11.26
CA LYS A 169 -39.09 2.48 12.44
C LYS A 169 -38.81 1.00 12.27
N VAL A 170 -38.60 0.32 13.39
CA VAL A 170 -38.53 -1.15 13.40
C VAL A 170 -39.84 -1.70 12.85
N GLY A 171 -39.75 -2.65 11.92
CA GLY A 171 -40.87 -3.24 11.23
C GLY A 171 -41.31 -2.55 9.93
N ASP A 172 -40.75 -1.39 9.59
CA ASP A 172 -41.00 -0.75 8.29
C ASP A 172 -40.49 -1.61 7.13
N THR A 173 -41.24 -1.58 6.03
CA THR A 173 -40.76 -2.10 4.73
C THR A 173 -39.97 -1.01 4.03
N VAL A 174 -38.78 -1.34 3.60
CA VAL A 174 -37.82 -0.42 2.97
C VAL A 174 -37.28 -1.01 1.66
N THR A 175 -36.92 -0.14 0.73
CA THR A 175 -36.18 -0.52 -0.49
C THR A 175 -34.71 -0.20 -0.27
N LEU A 176 -33.85 -1.21 -0.42
CA LEU A 176 -32.40 -1.10 -0.36
C LEU A 176 -31.83 -1.01 -1.76
N SER A 177 -31.05 0.02 -2.05
CA SER A 177 -30.43 0.23 -3.38
C SER A 177 -28.92 0.48 -3.22
N VAL A 178 -28.13 -0.45 -3.74
CA VAL A 178 -26.65 -0.34 -3.74
C VAL A 178 -26.20 0.70 -4.76
N ASN A 179 -25.12 1.43 -4.45
CA ASN A 179 -24.44 2.28 -5.43
C ASN A 179 -23.83 1.41 -6.55
N LYS A 180 -24.55 1.28 -7.64
CA LYS A 180 -24.22 0.38 -8.76
C LYS A 180 -22.85 0.69 -9.39
N ALA A 181 -22.50 1.98 -9.50
CA ALA A 181 -21.21 2.39 -10.08
C ALA A 181 -20.05 1.96 -9.17
N GLN A 182 -20.16 2.25 -7.88
CA GLN A 182 -19.13 1.86 -6.90
C GLN A 182 -18.96 0.33 -6.80
N ARG A 183 -20.08 -0.42 -6.76
CA ARG A 183 -20.06 -1.89 -6.78
C ARG A 183 -19.39 -2.42 -8.05
N ALA A 184 -19.68 -1.84 -9.22
CA ALA A 184 -19.07 -2.27 -10.47
C ALA A 184 -17.55 -2.05 -10.48
N ASP A 185 -17.07 -0.89 -9.99
CA ASP A 185 -15.65 -0.60 -9.92
C ASP A 185 -14.92 -1.51 -8.90
N THR A 186 -15.52 -1.72 -7.73
CA THR A 186 -15.00 -2.67 -6.73
C THR A 186 -14.94 -4.11 -7.30
N ALA A 187 -15.96 -4.56 -8.02
CA ALA A 187 -15.98 -5.88 -8.66
C ALA A 187 -14.90 -6.04 -9.74
N LYS A 188 -14.58 -4.97 -10.50
CA LYS A 188 -13.45 -4.96 -11.45
C LYS A 188 -12.13 -5.15 -10.70
N GLY A 189 -11.89 -4.37 -9.63
CA GLY A 189 -10.71 -4.48 -8.79
C GLY A 189 -10.55 -5.85 -8.16
N HIS A 190 -11.64 -6.43 -7.62
CA HIS A 190 -11.61 -7.75 -7.00
C HIS A 190 -11.30 -8.86 -8.03
N SER A 191 -11.93 -8.80 -9.19
CA SER A 191 -11.64 -9.76 -10.26
C SER A 191 -10.21 -9.63 -10.78
N ALA A 192 -9.70 -8.40 -10.93
CA ALA A 192 -8.30 -8.17 -11.30
C ALA A 192 -7.31 -8.69 -10.24
N THR A 193 -7.69 -8.69 -8.95
CA THR A 193 -6.86 -9.26 -7.87
C THR A 193 -6.62 -10.76 -8.07
N HIS A 194 -7.63 -11.51 -8.49
CA HIS A 194 -7.48 -12.94 -8.81
C HIS A 194 -6.56 -13.17 -10.03
N LEU A 195 -6.72 -12.35 -11.08
CA LEU A 195 -5.81 -12.40 -12.23
C LEU A 195 -4.38 -12.05 -11.82
N LEU A 196 -4.19 -11.03 -10.98
CA LEU A 196 -2.90 -10.61 -10.44
C LEU A 196 -2.23 -11.72 -9.63
N GLN A 197 -2.96 -12.34 -8.69
CA GLN A 197 -2.43 -13.44 -7.88
C GLN A 197 -1.94 -14.59 -8.75
N LYS A 198 -2.73 -15.00 -9.73
CA LYS A 198 -2.34 -16.08 -10.64
C LYS A 198 -1.13 -15.70 -11.50
N SER A 199 -1.08 -14.46 -12.01
CA SER A 199 0.04 -13.95 -12.80
C SER A 199 1.32 -13.89 -11.99
N LEU A 200 1.27 -13.39 -10.76
CA LEU A 200 2.41 -13.39 -9.83
C LEU A 200 2.94 -14.81 -9.58
N ARG A 201 2.07 -15.77 -9.32
CA ARG A 201 2.47 -17.18 -9.15
C ARG A 201 3.08 -17.78 -10.41
N THR A 202 2.61 -17.36 -11.57
CA THR A 202 3.14 -17.85 -12.86
C THR A 202 4.54 -17.28 -13.13
N VAL A 203 4.78 -16.01 -12.84
CA VAL A 203 6.06 -15.32 -13.10
C VAL A 203 7.09 -15.62 -12.01
N LEU A 204 6.70 -15.53 -10.74
CA LEU A 204 7.62 -15.61 -9.60
C LEU A 204 7.72 -17.00 -8.98
N GLY A 205 6.70 -17.83 -9.16
CA GLY A 205 6.65 -19.19 -8.64
C GLY A 205 5.58 -19.45 -7.59
N ASN A 206 5.41 -20.74 -7.24
CA ASN A 206 4.32 -21.21 -6.38
C ASN A 206 4.42 -20.79 -4.90
N HIS A 207 5.54 -20.24 -4.46
CA HIS A 207 5.71 -19.70 -3.10
C HIS A 207 4.95 -18.40 -2.88
N VAL A 208 4.46 -17.76 -3.94
CA VAL A 208 3.64 -16.56 -3.84
C VAL A 208 2.28 -16.94 -3.25
N GLU A 209 1.99 -16.45 -2.05
CA GLU A 209 0.74 -16.64 -1.33
C GLU A 209 0.22 -15.28 -0.84
N GLN A 210 -1.10 -15.12 -0.83
CA GLN A 210 -1.72 -13.91 -0.32
C GLN A 210 -1.48 -13.78 1.19
N SER A 211 -0.90 -12.64 1.59
CA SER A 211 -0.72 -12.23 2.99
C SER A 211 -1.74 -11.18 3.42
N GLY A 212 -2.31 -10.45 2.46
CA GLY A 212 -3.36 -9.46 2.67
C GLY A 212 -3.93 -8.99 1.34
N SER A 213 -5.17 -8.48 1.39
CA SER A 213 -5.83 -7.89 0.23
C SER A 213 -6.71 -6.73 0.68
N TYR A 214 -6.83 -5.72 -0.16
CA TYR A 214 -7.76 -4.61 0.00
C TYR A 214 -8.23 -4.16 -1.38
N VAL A 215 -9.54 -4.09 -1.57
CA VAL A 215 -10.16 -3.68 -2.83
C VAL A 215 -11.31 -2.74 -2.52
N ASP A 216 -11.27 -1.55 -3.09
CA ASP A 216 -12.35 -0.58 -3.10
C ASP A 216 -12.67 -0.12 -4.54
N LYS A 217 -13.48 0.93 -4.67
CA LYS A 217 -13.87 1.50 -5.98
C LYS A 217 -12.71 2.19 -6.71
N ASP A 218 -11.67 2.61 -5.98
CA ASP A 218 -10.62 3.46 -6.51
C ASP A 218 -9.35 2.67 -6.86
N ARG A 219 -9.05 1.63 -6.08
CA ARG A 219 -7.81 0.82 -6.23
C ARG A 219 -7.93 -0.58 -5.66
N LEU A 220 -6.97 -1.40 -6.00
CA LEU A 220 -6.70 -2.65 -5.30
C LEU A 220 -5.29 -2.63 -4.70
N ARG A 221 -5.12 -3.34 -3.59
CA ARG A 221 -3.86 -3.60 -2.91
C ARG A 221 -3.75 -5.09 -2.63
N PHE A 222 -2.62 -5.66 -3.01
CA PHE A 222 -2.33 -7.07 -2.82
C PHE A 222 -0.99 -7.27 -2.13
N ASP A 223 -1.01 -7.86 -0.94
CA ASP A 223 0.17 -8.19 -0.15
C ASP A 223 0.45 -9.69 -0.31
N PHE A 224 1.67 -10.05 -0.65
CA PHE A 224 2.04 -11.44 -0.96
C PHE A 224 3.44 -11.80 -0.48
N SER A 225 3.66 -13.11 -0.25
CA SER A 225 4.96 -13.64 0.15
C SER A 225 5.96 -13.63 -1.01
N HIS A 226 7.03 -12.83 -0.86
CA HIS A 226 8.19 -12.82 -1.76
C HIS A 226 9.36 -12.10 -1.09
N PHE A 227 10.59 -12.61 -1.27
CA PHE A 227 11.75 -12.14 -0.50
C PHE A 227 12.46 -10.92 -1.11
N GLN A 228 12.34 -10.70 -2.41
CA GLN A 228 13.05 -9.66 -3.14
C GLN A 228 12.08 -8.64 -3.74
N ALA A 229 12.58 -7.43 -4.04
CA ALA A 229 11.83 -6.50 -4.87
C ALA A 229 11.70 -7.08 -6.29
N LEU A 230 10.55 -6.91 -6.91
CA LEU A 230 10.34 -7.32 -8.29
C LEU A 230 11.16 -6.43 -9.22
N THR A 231 11.75 -7.03 -10.25
CA THR A 231 12.40 -6.28 -11.32
C THR A 231 11.37 -5.57 -12.20
N ALA A 232 11.82 -4.59 -12.97
CA ALA A 232 10.96 -3.89 -13.93
C ALA A 232 10.39 -4.85 -14.98
N GLU A 233 11.17 -5.86 -15.38
CA GLU A 233 10.77 -6.89 -16.33
C GLU A 233 9.71 -7.83 -15.75
N GLU A 234 9.87 -8.27 -14.50
CA GLU A 234 8.87 -9.10 -13.80
C GLU A 234 7.54 -8.34 -13.62
N LEU A 235 7.60 -7.06 -13.22
CA LEU A 235 6.41 -6.21 -13.10
C LEU A 235 5.71 -6.04 -14.44
N ALA A 236 6.47 -5.78 -15.51
CA ALA A 236 5.93 -5.63 -16.85
C ALA A 236 5.27 -6.93 -17.36
N GLU A 237 5.87 -8.08 -17.09
CA GLU A 237 5.33 -9.38 -17.52
C GLU A 237 4.05 -9.74 -16.73
N VAL A 238 4.00 -9.47 -15.42
CA VAL A 238 2.79 -9.64 -14.59
C VAL A 238 1.67 -8.74 -15.09
N GLU A 239 1.94 -7.44 -15.30
CA GLU A 239 0.95 -6.47 -15.79
C GLU A 239 0.43 -6.85 -17.19
N LYS A 240 1.32 -7.26 -18.08
CA LYS A 240 1.01 -7.74 -19.43
C LYS A 240 0.09 -8.97 -19.36
N MET A 241 0.45 -9.98 -18.56
CA MET A 241 -0.34 -11.21 -18.41
C MET A 241 -1.75 -10.93 -17.90
N VAL A 242 -1.91 -10.03 -16.91
CA VAL A 242 -3.24 -9.63 -16.41
C VAL A 242 -4.05 -8.97 -17.53
N ASN A 243 -3.45 -8.04 -18.29
CA ASN A 243 -4.14 -7.36 -19.39
C ASN A 243 -4.47 -8.30 -20.57
N GLU A 244 -3.63 -9.30 -20.86
CA GLU A 244 -3.94 -10.35 -21.82
C GLU A 244 -5.19 -11.13 -21.41
N LYS A 245 -5.31 -11.52 -20.11
CA LYS A 245 -6.50 -12.22 -19.60
C LYS A 245 -7.76 -11.34 -19.54
N ILE A 246 -7.60 -10.04 -19.41
CA ILE A 246 -8.68 -9.07 -19.59
C ILE A 246 -9.12 -9.03 -21.06
N ALA A 247 -8.18 -8.97 -21.99
CA ALA A 247 -8.47 -8.91 -23.43
C ALA A 247 -9.04 -10.23 -23.99
N GLU A 248 -8.71 -11.38 -23.40
CA GLU A 248 -9.31 -12.68 -23.72
C GLU A 248 -10.79 -12.78 -23.35
N ASP A 249 -11.31 -11.87 -22.53
CA ASP A 249 -12.71 -11.78 -22.10
C ASP A 249 -13.25 -13.10 -21.51
N LEU A 250 -12.47 -13.69 -20.59
CA LEU A 250 -12.78 -14.96 -19.95
C LEU A 250 -14.10 -14.89 -19.16
N THR A 251 -14.95 -15.89 -19.28
CA THR A 251 -16.16 -16.02 -18.47
C THR A 251 -15.79 -16.21 -17.00
N VAL A 252 -16.45 -15.46 -16.10
CA VAL A 252 -16.33 -15.61 -14.65
C VAL A 252 -17.56 -16.36 -14.14
N SER A 253 -17.35 -17.61 -13.72
CA SER A 253 -18.40 -18.46 -13.16
C SER A 253 -18.21 -18.64 -11.66
N THR A 254 -19.32 -18.90 -10.98
CA THR A 254 -19.33 -19.16 -9.53
C THR A 254 -20.14 -20.39 -9.20
N GLU A 255 -19.59 -21.25 -8.36
CA GLU A 255 -20.22 -22.48 -7.90
C GLU A 255 -20.13 -22.60 -6.39
N ILE A 256 -21.18 -23.14 -5.76
CA ILE A 256 -21.18 -23.44 -4.32
C ILE A 256 -21.05 -24.96 -4.19
N MET A 257 -20.01 -25.42 -3.51
CA MET A 257 -19.71 -26.83 -3.30
C MET A 257 -19.12 -27.09 -1.92
N SER A 258 -18.96 -28.35 -1.54
CA SER A 258 -18.24 -28.68 -0.30
C SER A 258 -16.76 -28.31 -0.39
N VAL A 259 -16.11 -28.07 0.76
CA VAL A 259 -14.67 -27.74 0.81
C VAL A 259 -13.82 -28.84 0.15
N ASP A 260 -14.19 -30.10 0.34
CA ASP A 260 -13.43 -31.24 -0.22
C ASP A 260 -13.60 -31.32 -1.74
N GLU A 261 -14.81 -31.14 -2.26
CA GLU A 261 -15.04 -31.04 -3.70
C GLU A 261 -14.26 -29.90 -4.30
N ALA A 262 -14.30 -28.72 -3.70
CA ALA A 262 -13.60 -27.53 -4.17
C ALA A 262 -12.08 -27.74 -4.24
N LYS A 263 -11.47 -28.35 -3.23
CA LYS A 263 -10.04 -28.73 -3.24
C LYS A 263 -9.70 -29.71 -4.36
N ASN A 264 -10.58 -30.69 -4.59
CA ASN A 264 -10.38 -31.69 -5.65
C ASN A 264 -10.44 -31.07 -7.06
N THR A 265 -11.09 -29.91 -7.24
CA THR A 265 -11.07 -29.19 -8.53
C THR A 265 -9.79 -28.39 -8.76
N GLY A 266 -8.84 -28.38 -7.80
CA GLY A 266 -7.63 -27.56 -7.85
C GLY A 266 -7.85 -26.10 -7.49
N ALA A 267 -9.01 -25.75 -6.93
CA ALA A 267 -9.29 -24.39 -6.48
C ALA A 267 -8.37 -24.00 -5.31
N MET A 268 -7.81 -22.80 -5.40
CA MET A 268 -6.92 -22.26 -4.38
C MET A 268 -7.73 -21.73 -3.20
N ALA A 269 -7.40 -22.21 -2.00
CA ALA A 269 -7.93 -21.68 -0.75
C ALA A 269 -6.91 -20.72 -0.12
N LEU A 270 -7.37 -19.64 0.53
CA LEU A 270 -6.49 -18.76 1.31
C LEU A 270 -5.97 -19.50 2.54
N PHE A 271 -4.67 -19.39 2.78
CA PHE A 271 -4.03 -20.06 3.91
C PHE A 271 -4.50 -19.46 5.24
N GLY A 272 -4.93 -20.32 6.17
CA GLY A 272 -5.31 -19.90 7.53
C GLY A 272 -6.75 -19.43 7.71
N GLU A 273 -7.59 -19.39 6.67
CA GLU A 273 -9.01 -19.12 6.81
C GLU A 273 -9.79 -20.39 7.23
N LYS A 274 -10.76 -20.18 8.13
CA LYS A 274 -11.70 -21.25 8.51
C LYS A 274 -12.92 -21.17 7.60
N TYR A 275 -13.09 -22.18 6.77
CA TYR A 275 -14.24 -22.30 5.89
C TYR A 275 -15.33 -23.12 6.58
N GLY A 276 -16.60 -22.81 6.30
CA GLY A 276 -17.74 -23.64 6.67
C GLY A 276 -17.80 -24.90 5.81
N ASP A 277 -18.88 -25.67 5.93
CA ASP A 277 -19.07 -26.93 5.17
C ASP A 277 -19.12 -26.70 3.66
N LYS A 278 -19.58 -25.52 3.23
CA LYS A 278 -19.70 -25.10 1.82
C LYS A 278 -18.91 -23.83 1.57
N VAL A 279 -18.28 -23.79 0.40
CA VAL A 279 -17.52 -22.64 -0.10
C VAL A 279 -18.01 -22.23 -1.48
N ARG A 280 -17.89 -20.93 -1.76
CA ARG A 280 -18.10 -20.37 -3.11
C ARG A 280 -16.76 -20.38 -3.84
N VAL A 281 -16.73 -21.02 -5.01
CA VAL A 281 -15.56 -21.10 -5.89
C VAL A 281 -15.80 -20.16 -7.05
N VAL A 282 -14.87 -19.26 -7.30
CA VAL A 282 -14.87 -18.34 -8.45
C VAL A 282 -13.85 -18.84 -9.45
N THR A 283 -14.28 -19.03 -10.70
CA THR A 283 -13.47 -19.53 -11.80
C THR A 283 -13.47 -18.52 -12.95
N MET A 284 -12.28 -18.17 -13.45
CA MET A 284 -12.07 -17.25 -14.56
C MET A 284 -11.45 -18.01 -15.75
N GLY A 285 -12.29 -18.55 -16.63
CA GLY A 285 -11.86 -19.49 -17.68
C GLY A 285 -11.03 -20.64 -17.11
N ASP A 286 -9.92 -20.98 -17.76
CA ASP A 286 -8.95 -21.96 -17.28
C ASP A 286 -7.77 -21.33 -16.52
N PHE A 287 -7.81 -20.00 -16.30
CA PHE A 287 -6.66 -19.27 -15.77
C PHE A 287 -6.63 -19.21 -14.24
N SER A 288 -7.73 -18.82 -13.59
CA SER A 288 -7.81 -18.76 -12.13
C SER A 288 -9.03 -19.47 -11.59
N LYS A 289 -8.86 -20.18 -10.46
CA LYS A 289 -9.93 -20.83 -9.71
C LYS A 289 -9.64 -20.72 -8.22
N GLU A 290 -10.48 -20.00 -7.48
CA GLU A 290 -10.20 -19.64 -6.09
C GLU A 290 -11.45 -19.64 -5.21
N PHE A 291 -11.28 -19.91 -3.90
CA PHE A 291 -12.34 -19.72 -2.91
C PHE A 291 -12.55 -18.23 -2.68
N CYS A 292 -13.71 -17.71 -3.03
CA CYS A 292 -13.99 -16.30 -2.87
C CYS A 292 -15.47 -16.01 -2.66
N ALA A 293 -15.79 -15.23 -1.61
CA ALA A 293 -17.12 -14.75 -1.31
C ALA A 293 -17.38 -13.31 -1.81
N GLY A 294 -16.43 -12.68 -2.50
CA GLY A 294 -16.56 -11.32 -3.00
C GLY A 294 -17.43 -11.19 -4.23
N THR A 295 -17.65 -9.94 -4.67
CA THR A 295 -18.38 -9.64 -5.88
C THR A 295 -17.43 -9.54 -7.07
N HIS A 296 -17.84 -10.08 -8.22
CA HIS A 296 -17.01 -10.18 -9.41
C HIS A 296 -17.74 -9.70 -10.65
N VAL A 297 -16.98 -9.37 -11.69
CA VAL A 297 -17.50 -9.09 -13.03
C VAL A 297 -17.98 -10.39 -13.67
N PRO A 298 -18.95 -10.33 -14.60
CA PRO A 298 -19.45 -11.53 -15.31
C PRO A 298 -18.42 -12.13 -16.28
N HIS A 299 -17.51 -11.32 -16.80
CA HIS A 299 -16.40 -11.72 -17.66
C HIS A 299 -15.24 -10.71 -17.55
N THR A 300 -14.01 -11.13 -17.81
CA THR A 300 -12.82 -10.35 -17.51
C THR A 300 -12.68 -9.08 -18.34
N GLY A 301 -13.25 -9.02 -19.55
CA GLY A 301 -13.24 -7.83 -20.39
C GLY A 301 -13.96 -6.61 -19.78
N VAL A 302 -14.87 -6.82 -18.83
CA VAL A 302 -15.54 -5.73 -18.09
C VAL A 302 -14.53 -4.93 -17.24
N ILE A 303 -13.39 -5.52 -16.87
CA ILE A 303 -12.32 -4.83 -16.14
C ILE A 303 -11.71 -3.70 -16.97
N LYS A 304 -11.73 -3.80 -18.30
CA LYS A 304 -11.21 -2.87 -19.32
C LYS A 304 -9.68 -2.82 -19.37
N ALA A 305 -9.02 -2.42 -18.28
CA ALA A 305 -7.57 -2.27 -18.19
C ALA A 305 -7.09 -2.46 -16.74
N PHE A 306 -5.83 -2.83 -16.60
CA PHE A 306 -5.13 -3.00 -15.32
C PHE A 306 -3.76 -2.29 -15.38
N LYS A 307 -3.40 -1.57 -14.33
CA LYS A 307 -2.11 -0.87 -14.21
C LYS A 307 -1.54 -1.01 -12.81
N ILE A 308 -0.33 -1.54 -12.69
CA ILE A 308 0.45 -1.50 -11.45
C ILE A 308 0.98 -0.09 -11.25
N ILE A 309 0.71 0.53 -10.11
CA ILE A 309 1.17 1.88 -9.77
C ILE A 309 2.34 1.88 -8.77
N SER A 310 2.44 0.85 -7.94
CA SER A 310 3.55 0.71 -7.01
C SER A 310 3.80 -0.75 -6.65
N GLU A 311 5.08 -1.05 -6.32
CA GLU A 311 5.52 -2.29 -5.70
C GLU A 311 6.49 -1.95 -4.56
N THR A 312 6.20 -2.40 -3.34
CA THR A 312 6.97 -2.03 -2.13
C THR A 312 7.07 -3.19 -1.15
N GLY A 313 8.11 -3.19 -0.30
CA GLY A 313 8.20 -4.09 0.86
C GLY A 313 7.43 -3.54 2.04
N VAL A 314 6.63 -4.39 2.72
CA VAL A 314 5.86 -3.99 3.91
C VAL A 314 6.29 -4.71 5.18
N ALA A 315 6.86 -5.90 5.04
CA ALA A 315 7.45 -6.69 6.11
C ALA A 315 8.53 -7.61 5.55
N ALA A 316 9.28 -8.28 6.41
CA ALA A 316 10.25 -9.28 5.97
C ALA A 316 9.54 -10.39 5.18
N GLY A 317 9.97 -10.60 3.93
CA GLY A 317 9.37 -11.59 3.03
C GLY A 317 7.96 -11.28 2.53
N ILE A 318 7.45 -10.06 2.73
CA ILE A 318 6.13 -9.63 2.24
C ILE A 318 6.27 -8.42 1.34
N ARG A 319 5.78 -8.55 0.11
CA ARG A 319 5.71 -7.49 -0.90
C ARG A 319 4.27 -7.03 -1.07
N ARG A 320 4.10 -5.78 -1.47
CA ARG A 320 2.81 -5.12 -1.73
C ARG A 320 2.78 -4.58 -3.14
N ILE A 321 1.74 -4.90 -3.87
CA ILE A 321 1.38 -4.24 -5.12
C ILE A 321 0.12 -3.41 -4.90
N GLU A 322 0.13 -2.17 -5.40
CA GLU A 322 -1.06 -1.35 -5.59
C GLU A 322 -1.32 -1.20 -7.09
N ALA A 323 -2.57 -1.33 -7.50
CA ALA A 323 -2.94 -1.27 -8.90
C ALA A 323 -4.32 -0.62 -9.09
N LEU A 324 -4.55 -0.16 -10.31
CA LEU A 324 -5.79 0.45 -10.79
C LEU A 324 -6.46 -0.43 -11.82
N THR A 325 -7.78 -0.27 -11.97
CA THR A 325 -8.58 -0.92 -13.00
C THR A 325 -9.51 0.08 -13.71
N GLY A 326 -9.95 -0.29 -14.88
CA GLY A 326 -11.00 0.43 -15.59
C GLY A 326 -10.68 1.89 -15.88
N ASP A 327 -11.62 2.75 -15.53
CA ASP A 327 -11.51 4.20 -15.78
C ASP A 327 -10.42 4.86 -14.91
N GLY A 328 -10.05 4.24 -13.77
CA GLY A 328 -8.92 4.66 -12.96
C GLY A 328 -7.59 4.63 -13.71
N VAL A 329 -7.39 3.62 -14.58
CA VAL A 329 -6.20 3.52 -15.43
C VAL A 329 -6.15 4.65 -16.46
N MET A 330 -7.29 4.98 -17.09
CA MET A 330 -7.35 6.10 -18.05
C MET A 330 -7.06 7.43 -17.37
N LYS A 331 -7.62 7.65 -16.17
CA LYS A 331 -7.34 8.85 -15.38
C LYS A 331 -5.86 8.96 -15.05
N TYR A 332 -5.24 7.87 -14.61
CA TYR A 332 -3.81 7.81 -14.32
C TYR A 332 -2.97 8.26 -15.54
N TYR A 333 -3.24 7.71 -16.73
CA TYR A 333 -2.49 8.10 -17.93
C TYR A 333 -2.73 9.55 -18.36
N LEU A 334 -3.95 10.08 -18.20
CA LEU A 334 -4.24 11.49 -18.48
C LEU A 334 -3.50 12.43 -17.51
N ASP A 335 -3.38 12.06 -16.24
CA ASP A 335 -2.64 12.85 -15.24
C ASP A 335 -1.12 12.80 -15.52
N GLU A 336 -0.57 11.63 -15.94
CA GLU A 336 0.83 11.50 -16.40
C GLU A 336 1.08 12.33 -17.66
N GLU A 337 0.20 12.26 -18.66
CA GLU A 337 0.31 13.05 -19.89
C GLU A 337 0.32 14.55 -19.58
N LYS A 338 -0.60 15.02 -18.72
CA LYS A 338 -0.64 16.40 -18.27
C LYS A 338 0.66 16.83 -17.61
N THR A 339 1.18 16.01 -16.69
CA THR A 339 2.45 16.28 -16.00
C THR A 339 3.61 16.38 -16.97
N LEU A 340 3.67 15.47 -17.96
CA LEU A 340 4.67 15.48 -19.02
C LEU A 340 4.60 16.79 -19.86
N HIS A 341 3.39 17.20 -20.25
CA HIS A 341 3.18 18.43 -21.00
C HIS A 341 3.57 19.69 -20.19
N GLU A 342 3.22 19.74 -18.90
CA GLU A 342 3.60 20.84 -18.01
C GLU A 342 5.13 20.93 -17.86
N ALA A 343 5.82 19.81 -17.66
CA ALA A 343 7.27 19.73 -17.56
C ALA A 343 7.95 20.17 -18.87
N ALA A 344 7.45 19.69 -20.03
CA ALA A 344 7.95 20.08 -21.34
C ALA A 344 7.77 21.60 -21.61
N LYS A 345 6.62 22.16 -21.23
CA LYS A 345 6.35 23.59 -21.31
C LYS A 345 7.32 24.41 -20.44
N ALA A 346 7.60 23.97 -19.21
CA ALA A 346 8.58 24.60 -18.32
C ALA A 346 9.99 24.59 -18.95
N ALA A 347 10.38 23.48 -19.57
CA ALA A 347 11.64 23.33 -20.29
C ALA A 347 11.65 24.00 -21.68
N LYS A 348 10.51 24.55 -22.15
CA LYS A 348 10.30 25.19 -23.46
C LYS A 348 10.63 24.27 -24.65
N VAL A 349 10.21 23.02 -24.58
CA VAL A 349 10.38 22.03 -25.63
C VAL A 349 9.10 21.20 -25.83
N GLU A 350 9.02 20.46 -26.93
CA GLU A 350 7.98 19.45 -27.12
C GLU A 350 8.18 18.25 -26.18
N PRO A 351 7.10 17.57 -25.73
CA PRO A 351 7.19 16.46 -24.76
C PRO A 351 8.21 15.38 -25.11
N HIS A 352 8.28 14.99 -26.39
CA HIS A 352 9.21 13.95 -26.85
C HIS A 352 10.70 14.37 -26.81
N LYS A 353 11.00 15.67 -26.67
CA LYS A 353 12.37 16.23 -26.55
C LYS A 353 12.77 16.53 -25.12
N LEU A 354 11.89 16.28 -24.15
CA LEU A 354 12.10 16.68 -22.75
C LEU A 354 13.36 16.02 -22.17
N ALA A 355 13.56 14.74 -22.39
CA ALA A 355 14.73 13.99 -21.90
C ALA A 355 16.05 14.56 -22.44
N GLU A 356 16.12 14.84 -23.75
CA GLU A 356 17.29 15.48 -24.39
C GLU A 356 17.56 16.86 -23.82
N LYS A 357 16.51 17.65 -23.61
CA LYS A 357 16.64 19.01 -23.03
C LYS A 357 17.14 18.96 -21.59
N ILE A 358 16.64 18.04 -20.76
CA ILE A 358 17.11 17.87 -19.39
C ILE A 358 18.60 17.49 -19.39
N GLN A 359 19.02 16.53 -20.25
CA GLN A 359 20.42 16.17 -20.36
C GLN A 359 21.30 17.38 -20.76
N SER A 360 20.88 18.14 -21.78
CA SER A 360 21.57 19.37 -22.19
C SER A 360 21.68 20.40 -21.06
N MET A 361 20.62 20.58 -20.25
CA MET A 361 20.65 21.49 -19.11
C MET A 361 21.61 21.01 -18.02
N LEU A 362 21.67 19.72 -17.75
CA LEU A 362 22.62 19.15 -16.79
C LEU A 362 24.08 19.34 -17.23
N ASP A 363 24.35 19.16 -18.53
CA ASP A 363 25.69 19.38 -19.11
C ASP A 363 26.08 20.87 -19.05
N GLU A 364 25.15 21.77 -19.33
CA GLU A 364 25.35 23.23 -19.20
C GLU A 364 25.61 23.65 -17.75
N ILE A 365 24.85 23.14 -16.79
CA ILE A 365 25.05 23.39 -15.35
C ILE A 365 26.45 22.94 -14.93
N LYS A 366 26.88 21.74 -15.38
CA LYS A 366 28.20 21.22 -15.08
C LYS A 366 29.32 22.12 -15.67
N ALA A 367 29.15 22.58 -16.91
CA ALA A 367 30.10 23.48 -17.56
C ALA A 367 30.17 24.84 -16.86
N LEU A 368 29.00 25.44 -16.53
CA LEU A 368 28.93 26.73 -15.80
C LEU A 368 29.52 26.62 -14.39
N SER A 369 29.31 25.50 -13.70
CA SER A 369 29.91 25.28 -12.39
C SER A 369 31.45 25.22 -12.47
N ALA A 370 31.99 24.51 -13.46
CA ALA A 370 33.43 24.45 -13.67
C ALA A 370 34.03 25.82 -14.08
N GLU A 371 33.31 26.59 -14.91
CA GLU A 371 33.72 27.96 -15.27
C GLU A 371 33.69 28.90 -14.06
N ASN A 372 32.66 28.79 -13.22
CA ASN A 372 32.53 29.58 -12.00
C ASN A 372 33.70 29.33 -11.03
N GLU A 373 34.08 28.06 -10.80
CA GLU A 373 35.25 27.71 -10.00
C GLU A 373 36.55 28.26 -10.60
N LYS A 374 36.72 28.16 -11.93
CA LYS A 374 37.87 28.75 -12.61
C LYS A 374 37.93 30.25 -12.47
N LEU A 375 36.80 30.94 -12.58
CA LEU A 375 36.72 32.40 -12.40
C LEU A 375 37.01 32.80 -10.96
N LYS A 376 36.54 32.06 -9.97
CA LYS A 376 36.87 32.26 -8.56
C LYS A 376 38.38 32.13 -8.31
N ASP A 377 39.00 31.10 -8.88
CA ASP A 377 40.45 30.92 -8.79
C ASP A 377 41.22 32.05 -9.44
N GLN A 378 40.74 32.57 -10.60
CA GLN A 378 41.37 33.72 -11.26
C GLN A 378 41.24 35.02 -10.43
N ILE A 379 40.06 35.25 -9.83
CA ILE A 379 39.86 36.41 -8.94
C ILE A 379 40.80 36.30 -7.72
N ALA A 380 40.83 35.12 -7.07
CA ALA A 380 41.72 34.89 -5.94
C ALA A 380 43.21 35.13 -6.32
N LYS A 381 43.66 34.67 -7.48
CA LYS A 381 45.03 34.92 -7.98
C LYS A 381 45.32 36.40 -8.29
N SER A 382 44.32 37.12 -8.83
CA SER A 382 44.44 38.56 -9.06
C SER A 382 44.55 39.37 -7.76
N GLU A 383 43.74 39.01 -6.77
CA GLU A 383 43.81 39.61 -5.43
C GLU A 383 45.15 39.33 -4.74
N VAL A 384 45.74 38.13 -4.95
CA VAL A 384 47.07 37.80 -4.44
C VAL A 384 48.16 38.65 -5.07
N ALA A 385 48.08 38.95 -6.37
CA ALA A 385 49.05 39.81 -7.04
C ALA A 385 49.04 41.26 -6.50
N ASP A 386 47.85 41.84 -6.27
CA ASP A 386 47.68 43.18 -5.68
C ASP A 386 48.11 43.22 -4.20
N VAL A 387 48.04 42.09 -3.49
CA VAL A 387 48.41 42.01 -2.07
C VAL A 387 49.92 41.86 -1.91
N MET A 388 50.63 41.27 -2.88
CA MET A 388 52.10 41.14 -2.82
C MET A 388 52.81 42.49 -2.76
N ASP A 389 52.22 43.54 -3.28
CA ASP A 389 52.73 44.94 -3.19
C ASP A 389 52.62 45.53 -1.77
N GLN A 390 51.90 44.84 -0.85
CA GLN A 390 51.73 45.25 0.55
C GLN A 390 52.69 44.57 1.53
N VAL A 391 53.71 43.86 1.05
CA VAL A 391 54.72 43.23 1.92
C VAL A 391 55.48 44.31 2.71
N VAL A 392 55.47 44.19 4.03
CA VAL A 392 56.15 45.08 4.94
C VAL A 392 57.36 44.35 5.57
N GLU A 393 58.54 44.98 5.58
CA GLU A 393 59.71 44.49 6.29
C GLU A 393 59.64 44.84 7.78
N ALA A 394 59.63 43.85 8.64
CA ALA A 394 59.61 44.00 10.08
C ALA A 394 60.83 43.31 10.70
N GLY A 395 61.97 44.00 10.76
CA GLY A 395 63.27 43.47 11.16
C GLY A 395 63.78 42.45 10.14
N ASP A 396 64.14 41.24 10.58
CA ASP A 396 64.61 40.15 9.70
C ASP A 396 63.48 39.37 9.02
N TYR A 397 62.24 39.76 9.20
CA TYR A 397 61.05 39.07 8.66
C TYR A 397 60.28 39.95 7.66
N LYS A 398 59.73 39.29 6.64
CA LYS A 398 58.75 39.88 5.74
C LYS A 398 57.36 39.44 6.20
N VAL A 399 56.50 40.41 6.46
CA VAL A 399 55.11 40.19 6.91
C VAL A 399 54.15 40.70 5.85
N LEU A 400 53.21 39.84 5.47
CA LEU A 400 52.15 40.15 4.53
C LEU A 400 50.78 40.10 5.27
N PRO A 401 50.20 41.25 5.62
CA PRO A 401 48.88 41.30 6.22
C PRO A 401 47.83 41.18 5.11
N VAL A 402 47.05 40.05 5.11
CA VAL A 402 46.01 39.81 4.13
C VAL A 402 44.65 39.78 4.81
N SER A 403 43.71 40.59 4.30
CA SER A 403 42.28 40.52 4.71
C SER A 403 41.45 40.15 3.51
N VAL A 404 40.82 38.98 3.59
CA VAL A 404 39.90 38.47 2.54
C VAL A 404 38.48 38.42 3.05
N LYS A 405 37.51 38.77 2.20
CA LYS A 405 36.06 38.67 2.50
C LYS A 405 35.43 37.61 1.61
N ASP A 406 34.42 36.93 2.15
CA ASP A 406 33.57 35.95 1.40
C ASP A 406 34.32 34.78 0.75
N VAL A 407 35.42 34.29 1.40
CA VAL A 407 36.23 33.17 0.95
C VAL A 407 35.95 31.96 1.83
N ASP A 408 35.63 30.79 1.26
CA ASP A 408 35.47 29.55 2.00
C ASP A 408 36.81 28.99 2.50
N MET A 409 36.74 28.02 3.44
CA MET A 409 37.94 27.43 4.08
C MET A 409 38.89 26.72 3.09
N ASN A 410 38.40 26.19 1.99
CA ASN A 410 39.24 25.51 1.02
C ASN A 410 39.96 26.53 0.13
N ALA A 411 39.24 27.54 -0.35
CA ALA A 411 39.82 28.65 -1.10
C ALA A 411 40.84 29.47 -0.25
N LEU A 412 40.57 29.62 1.07
CA LEU A 412 41.50 30.26 2.00
C LEU A 412 42.81 29.46 2.16
N ARG A 413 42.74 28.12 2.21
CA ARG A 413 43.93 27.25 2.23
C ARG A 413 44.76 27.36 0.97
N THR A 414 44.09 27.27 -0.21
CA THR A 414 44.75 27.42 -1.50
C THR A 414 45.44 28.79 -1.62
N LEU A 415 44.76 29.85 -1.21
CA LEU A 415 45.31 31.21 -1.16
C LEU A 415 46.56 31.28 -0.26
N GLY A 416 46.50 30.66 0.92
CA GLY A 416 47.63 30.60 1.86
C GLY A 416 48.83 29.83 1.29
N ASP A 417 48.60 28.74 0.59
CA ASP A 417 49.66 27.95 -0.06
C ASP A 417 50.27 28.71 -1.25
N ASP A 418 49.46 29.39 -2.07
CA ASP A 418 49.94 30.24 -3.18
C ASP A 418 50.77 31.42 -2.74
N LEU A 419 50.31 32.12 -1.68
CA LEU A 419 51.07 33.23 -1.03
C LEU A 419 52.41 32.74 -0.46
N LYS A 420 52.41 31.56 0.17
CA LYS A 420 53.63 30.96 0.75
C LYS A 420 54.65 30.61 -0.33
N LEU A 421 54.21 30.03 -1.46
CA LEU A 421 55.06 29.72 -2.59
C LEU A 421 55.65 30.97 -3.25
N SER A 422 54.85 32.03 -3.43
CA SER A 422 55.28 33.30 -3.97
C SER A 422 56.31 34.00 -3.08
N LEU A 423 56.17 33.95 -1.78
CA LEU A 423 57.16 34.50 -0.80
C LEU A 423 58.48 33.71 -0.79
N ILE A 424 58.46 32.38 -1.02
CA ILE A 424 59.69 31.56 -1.10
C ILE A 424 60.51 31.95 -2.33
N HIS A 425 59.86 32.19 -3.47
CA HIS A 425 60.56 32.59 -4.70
C HIS A 425 61.18 34.00 -4.64
N ILE A 426 60.72 34.88 -3.80
CA ILE A 426 61.30 36.23 -3.57
C ILE A 426 62.52 36.15 -2.63
N SER A 427 62.68 35.08 -1.83
CA SER A 427 63.72 34.93 -0.85
C SER A 427 64.98 34.21 -1.35
N GLU A 428 65.04 33.71 -2.59
CA GLU A 428 66.27 33.10 -3.15
C GLU A 428 67.13 34.20 -3.77
N PRO A 429 68.36 34.48 -3.21
CA PRO A 429 69.30 35.40 -3.82
C PRO A 429 69.86 34.72 -5.08
N THR A 430 69.61 35.31 -6.25
CA THR A 430 70.34 34.96 -7.50
C THR A 430 71.84 35.11 -7.26
N ARG A 431 72.53 34.04 -6.95
CA ARG A 431 73.99 33.95 -7.13
C ARG A 431 74.26 34.03 -8.62
N ARG A 432 74.63 35.19 -9.15
CA ARG A 432 75.41 35.29 -10.37
C ARG A 432 76.87 35.04 -10.02
N SER A 433 77.42 33.98 -10.53
CA SER A 433 78.86 33.78 -10.70
C SER A 433 79.40 34.62 -11.83
#